data_938f4b002be39674df9eac2b49456e75
#
_entry.id   938f4b002be39674df9eac2b49456e75
#
_cell.length_a   1.000
_cell.length_b   1.000
_cell.length_c   1.000
_cell.angle_alpha   90.00
_cell.angle_beta   90.00
_cell.angle_gamma   90.00
#
_symmetry.space_group_name_H-M   'P 1'
#
loop_
_entity.id
_entity.type
_entity.pdbx_description
1 polymer ?
#
loop_
_entity_poly.entity_id
_entity_poly.type
_entity_poly.pdbx_seq_one_letter_code
_entity_poly.pdbx_strand_id
1 'polypeptide(L)'
;MVNNLCRLLSKVSIVFIGITITLPILFGFLGFFLPSFNYLPTLGKGELSLNYFYISMNIPGIYKSILLSIFTGLVSTALALFFSQVILLYFFKTKFYNYLKIIISPLIALPHITMAIGLIFLLSPSGLLLRSVSPWLTGFDRPPNSYFFPDEYGFFLILGLILKEIPFLILVSLSALREFSSSKFFDMGKSLQHSSFSTWFILIFPIIYKKIRLVVFIIIAFSSSVVDMSLLLAPSTPSTLSVRILQIFQSSDMDSFFIASNLSLIQLFIIIILLIVWIFFEKIIKLKFFYIFFIKITSFKSEFLKITILCFSVILFLLSFMGIICSILWGFSENWYFPNFFPNDLNIDNFLSFYYQNKSLILISIFIPLMVSLLSISLTILWVELLDYLNITKTQFEWIIFTPLFIPQISFLIGIQSFMIFFNFSSFLIPLIFVQLF
;
A
#
# COMPACT_ATOMS: atom_id res chain seq x y z
N MET A 1 49.02 2.22 -11.05
CA MET A 1 48.56 0.82 -10.92
C MET A 1 47.41 0.71 -9.89
N VAL A 2 47.57 1.24 -8.67
CA VAL A 2 46.56 1.21 -7.57
C VAL A 2 45.21 1.82 -7.99
N ASN A 3 45.18 3.00 -8.62
CA ASN A 3 43.95 3.65 -9.07
C ASN A 3 43.18 2.84 -10.11
N ASN A 4 43.83 2.10 -10.99
CA ASN A 4 43.15 1.25 -11.97
C ASN A 4 42.59 0.00 -11.31
N LEU A 5 43.26 -0.56 -10.31
CA LEU A 5 42.77 -1.70 -9.52
C LEU A 5 41.54 -1.31 -8.69
N CYS A 6 41.57 -0.18 -7.99
CA CYS A 6 40.43 0.35 -7.23
C CYS A 6 39.22 0.60 -8.13
N ARG A 7 39.43 1.17 -9.32
CA ARG A 7 38.36 1.42 -10.28
C ARG A 7 37.77 0.12 -10.86
N LEU A 8 38.60 -0.90 -11.06
CA LEU A 8 38.13 -2.22 -11.49
C LEU A 8 37.29 -2.89 -10.38
N LEU A 9 37.81 -2.90 -9.13
CA LEU A 9 37.08 -3.44 -7.97
C LEU A 9 35.74 -2.74 -7.78
N SER A 10 35.69 -1.42 -7.89
CA SER A 10 34.44 -0.64 -7.79
C SER A 10 33.41 -1.03 -8.88
N LYS A 11 33.88 -1.27 -10.12
CA LYS A 11 32.99 -1.76 -11.19
C LYS A 11 32.46 -3.17 -10.90
N VAL A 12 33.32 -4.06 -10.41
CA VAL A 12 32.90 -5.43 -10.03
C VAL A 12 31.88 -5.39 -8.89
N SER A 13 32.13 -4.53 -7.89
CA SER A 13 31.21 -4.38 -6.74
C SER A 13 29.82 -3.85 -7.17
N ILE A 14 29.75 -2.86 -8.07
CA ILE A 14 28.48 -2.38 -8.61
C ILE A 14 27.73 -3.50 -9.36
N VAL A 15 28.42 -4.24 -10.20
CA VAL A 15 27.80 -5.36 -10.93
C VAL A 15 27.30 -6.43 -9.95
N PHE A 16 28.09 -6.74 -8.92
CA PHE A 16 27.68 -7.71 -7.90
C PHE A 16 26.43 -7.24 -7.14
N ILE A 17 26.38 -5.98 -6.67
CA ILE A 17 25.20 -5.43 -5.99
C ILE A 17 24.01 -5.38 -6.95
N GLY A 18 24.22 -4.98 -8.20
CA GLY A 18 23.17 -4.99 -9.23
C GLY A 18 22.59 -6.38 -9.46
N ILE A 19 23.43 -7.42 -9.52
CA ILE A 19 23.00 -8.81 -9.63
C ILE A 19 22.23 -9.26 -8.37
N THR A 20 22.72 -8.94 -7.17
CA THR A 20 22.03 -9.28 -5.92
C THR A 20 20.63 -8.68 -5.83
N ILE A 21 20.42 -7.48 -6.38
CA ILE A 21 19.11 -6.82 -6.44
C ILE A 21 18.22 -7.43 -7.54
N THR A 22 18.76 -7.65 -8.75
CA THR A 22 17.94 -8.06 -9.89
C THR A 22 17.59 -9.55 -9.90
N LEU A 23 18.46 -10.39 -9.35
CA LEU A 23 18.32 -11.85 -9.42
C LEU A 23 17.08 -12.37 -8.68
N PRO A 24 16.75 -11.94 -7.45
CA PRO A 24 15.51 -12.33 -6.78
C PRO A 24 14.26 -11.85 -7.52
N ILE A 25 14.31 -10.65 -8.13
CA ILE A 25 13.22 -10.11 -8.93
C ILE A 25 12.93 -11.01 -10.14
N LEU A 26 14.00 -11.40 -10.85
CA LEU A 26 13.90 -12.30 -12.00
C LEU A 26 13.38 -13.68 -11.59
N PHE A 27 13.89 -14.24 -10.50
CA PHE A 27 13.43 -15.54 -10.01
C PHE A 27 12.01 -15.49 -9.49
N GLY A 28 11.63 -14.44 -8.76
CA GLY A 28 10.26 -14.22 -8.35
C GLY A 28 9.32 -14.12 -9.56
N PHE A 29 9.71 -13.35 -10.59
CA PHE A 29 8.91 -13.21 -11.82
C PHE A 29 8.82 -14.53 -12.60
N LEU A 30 9.95 -15.16 -12.93
CA LEU A 30 9.99 -16.41 -13.68
C LEU A 30 9.28 -17.54 -12.94
N GLY A 31 9.36 -17.54 -11.60
CA GLY A 31 8.79 -18.56 -10.75
C GLY A 31 7.26 -18.59 -10.73
N PHE A 32 6.54 -17.49 -11.02
CA PHE A 32 5.10 -17.55 -11.26
C PHE A 32 4.75 -17.52 -12.76
N PHE A 33 5.62 -16.92 -13.59
CA PHE A 33 5.41 -16.83 -15.03
C PHE A 33 5.42 -18.21 -15.71
N LEU A 34 6.44 -19.01 -15.46
CA LEU A 34 6.55 -20.36 -16.08
C LEU A 34 5.43 -21.30 -15.66
N PRO A 35 5.09 -21.45 -14.35
CA PRO A 35 3.95 -22.27 -13.96
C PRO A 35 2.61 -21.76 -14.48
N SER A 36 2.44 -20.46 -14.73
CA SER A 36 1.21 -19.96 -15.33
C SER A 36 0.92 -20.55 -16.70
N PHE A 37 1.95 -21.02 -17.41
CA PHE A 37 1.87 -21.74 -18.68
C PHE A 37 2.02 -23.25 -18.53
N ASN A 38 1.75 -23.83 -17.35
CA ASN A 38 1.87 -25.25 -17.06
C ASN A 38 3.31 -25.79 -17.07
N TYR A 39 4.33 -24.94 -16.95
CA TYR A 39 5.71 -25.37 -17.02
C TYR A 39 6.39 -25.32 -15.64
N LEU A 40 6.45 -26.48 -14.98
CA LEU A 40 7.27 -26.71 -13.77
C LEU A 40 7.68 -28.18 -13.71
N PRO A 41 8.82 -28.55 -14.35
CA PRO A 41 9.27 -29.94 -14.47
C PRO A 41 9.41 -30.67 -13.14
N THR A 42 9.78 -29.99 -12.06
CA THR A 42 9.92 -30.55 -10.72
C THR A 42 8.60 -31.08 -10.13
N LEU A 43 7.46 -30.57 -10.60
CA LEU A 43 6.12 -31.05 -10.25
C LEU A 43 5.50 -31.93 -11.35
N GLY A 44 6.31 -32.43 -12.28
CA GLY A 44 5.87 -33.36 -13.33
C GLY A 44 5.15 -32.68 -14.51
N LYS A 45 5.14 -31.36 -14.60
CA LYS A 45 4.52 -30.61 -15.71
C LYS A 45 5.62 -29.97 -16.58
N GLY A 46 5.90 -30.57 -17.74
CA GLY A 46 6.98 -30.16 -18.66
C GLY A 46 6.51 -29.56 -19.98
N GLU A 47 5.21 -29.54 -20.26
CA GLU A 47 4.65 -29.06 -21.51
C GLU A 47 3.98 -27.69 -21.33
N LEU A 48 4.28 -26.75 -22.23
CA LEU A 48 3.63 -25.45 -22.24
C LEU A 48 2.16 -25.59 -22.69
N SER A 49 1.23 -25.08 -21.89
CA SER A 49 -0.20 -25.13 -22.16
C SER A 49 -0.92 -23.89 -21.66
N LEU A 50 -1.99 -23.48 -22.35
CA LEU A 50 -2.88 -22.40 -21.92
C LEU A 50 -4.09 -22.91 -21.13
N ASN A 51 -4.13 -24.19 -20.79
CA ASN A 51 -5.29 -24.79 -20.13
C ASN A 51 -5.66 -24.12 -18.81
N TYR A 52 -4.66 -23.73 -18.00
CA TYR A 52 -4.90 -23.05 -16.74
C TYR A 52 -5.46 -21.63 -16.90
N PHE A 53 -5.26 -20.97 -18.05
CA PHE A 53 -5.95 -19.69 -18.34
C PHE A 53 -7.46 -19.91 -18.49
N TYR A 54 -7.85 -20.95 -19.19
CA TYR A 54 -9.25 -21.31 -19.33
C TYR A 54 -9.87 -21.69 -17.98
N ILE A 55 -9.21 -22.54 -17.20
CA ILE A 55 -9.66 -22.95 -15.86
C ILE A 55 -9.80 -21.72 -14.94
N SER A 56 -8.79 -20.88 -14.88
CA SER A 56 -8.75 -19.69 -14.02
C SER A 56 -9.89 -18.70 -14.32
N MET A 57 -10.19 -18.48 -15.61
CA MET A 57 -11.28 -17.59 -16.01
C MET A 57 -12.68 -18.15 -15.76
N ASN A 58 -12.81 -19.47 -15.66
CA ASN A 58 -14.07 -20.13 -15.35
C ASN A 58 -14.33 -20.34 -13.85
N ILE A 59 -13.42 -19.89 -12.97
CA ILE A 59 -13.64 -19.92 -11.52
C ILE A 59 -14.85 -19.04 -11.15
N PRO A 60 -15.83 -19.53 -10.40
CA PRO A 60 -16.99 -18.75 -10.00
C PRO A 60 -16.59 -17.47 -9.29
N GLY A 61 -17.12 -16.33 -9.74
CA GLY A 61 -16.89 -15.02 -9.14
C GLY A 61 -15.57 -14.34 -9.50
N ILE A 62 -14.71 -14.92 -10.34
CA ILE A 62 -13.39 -14.35 -10.69
C ILE A 62 -13.49 -12.95 -11.31
N TYR A 63 -14.44 -12.72 -12.21
CA TYR A 63 -14.65 -11.41 -12.83
C TYR A 63 -15.05 -10.33 -11.81
N LYS A 64 -15.88 -10.69 -10.82
CA LYS A 64 -16.23 -9.78 -9.72
C LYS A 64 -15.01 -9.46 -8.86
N SER A 65 -14.16 -10.46 -8.56
CA SER A 65 -12.89 -10.25 -7.84
C SER A 65 -11.94 -9.32 -8.59
N ILE A 66 -11.84 -9.47 -9.92
CA ILE A 66 -11.04 -8.58 -10.78
C ILE A 66 -11.59 -7.14 -10.72
N LEU A 67 -12.89 -6.97 -10.94
CA LEU A 67 -13.52 -5.64 -10.91
C LEU A 67 -13.39 -4.98 -9.54
N LEU A 68 -13.55 -5.75 -8.46
CA LEU A 68 -13.37 -5.26 -7.10
C LEU A 68 -11.95 -4.75 -6.87
N SER A 69 -10.92 -5.50 -7.28
CA SER A 69 -9.52 -5.07 -7.16
C SER A 69 -9.22 -3.82 -7.98
N ILE A 70 -9.75 -3.71 -9.20
CA ILE A 70 -9.63 -2.52 -10.05
C ILE A 70 -10.29 -1.31 -9.38
N PHE A 71 -11.54 -1.46 -8.94
CA PHE A 71 -12.32 -0.39 -8.34
C PHE A 71 -11.69 0.10 -7.05
N THR A 72 -11.38 -0.81 -6.12
CA THR A 72 -10.78 -0.44 -4.83
C THR A 72 -9.42 0.22 -5.00
N GLY A 73 -8.56 -0.28 -5.88
CA GLY A 73 -7.23 0.28 -6.14
C GLY A 73 -7.26 1.68 -6.75
N LEU A 74 -8.09 1.92 -7.78
CA LEU A 74 -8.19 3.23 -8.42
C LEU A 74 -8.85 4.28 -7.52
N VAL A 75 -10.00 3.91 -6.90
CA VAL A 75 -10.78 4.85 -6.11
C VAL A 75 -10.02 5.24 -4.84
N SER A 76 -9.42 4.28 -4.13
CA SER A 76 -8.63 4.58 -2.94
C SER A 76 -7.46 5.51 -3.24
N THR A 77 -6.70 5.24 -4.31
CA THR A 77 -5.55 6.09 -4.71
C THR A 77 -6.00 7.49 -5.10
N ALA A 78 -7.06 7.62 -5.90
CA ALA A 78 -7.57 8.92 -6.32
C ALA A 78 -8.05 9.77 -5.13
N LEU A 79 -8.81 9.17 -4.21
CA LEU A 79 -9.31 9.84 -3.02
C LEU A 79 -8.19 10.16 -2.03
N ALA A 80 -7.26 9.24 -1.81
CA ALA A 80 -6.11 9.49 -0.94
C ALA A 80 -5.24 10.64 -1.47
N LEU A 81 -4.99 10.69 -2.78
CA LEU A 81 -4.27 11.78 -3.42
C LEU A 81 -5.02 13.11 -3.25
N PHE A 82 -6.32 13.15 -3.49
CA PHE A 82 -7.12 14.35 -3.34
C PHE A 82 -7.12 14.86 -1.89
N PHE A 83 -7.45 14.02 -0.91
CA PHE A 83 -7.53 14.42 0.49
C PHE A 83 -6.17 14.79 1.08
N SER A 84 -5.09 14.11 0.70
CA SER A 84 -3.73 14.48 1.12
C SER A 84 -3.36 15.90 0.67
N GLN A 85 -3.74 16.29 -0.56
CA GLN A 85 -3.49 17.62 -1.08
C GLN A 85 -4.36 18.69 -0.41
N VAL A 86 -5.60 18.36 -0.06
CA VAL A 86 -6.49 19.26 0.70
C VAL A 86 -5.91 19.52 2.09
N ILE A 87 -5.47 18.49 2.79
CA ILE A 87 -4.82 18.63 4.11
C ILE A 87 -3.59 19.53 3.99
N LEU A 88 -2.72 19.28 3.02
CA LEU A 88 -1.53 20.10 2.80
C LEU A 88 -1.86 21.56 2.52
N LEU A 89 -2.84 21.82 1.66
CA LEU A 89 -3.28 23.20 1.35
C LEU A 89 -3.63 24.00 2.61
N TYR A 90 -4.44 23.40 3.50
CA TYR A 90 -4.94 24.12 4.67
C TYR A 90 -3.89 24.26 5.77
N PHE A 91 -3.04 23.26 5.96
CA PHE A 91 -2.00 23.31 6.98
C PHE A 91 -0.74 24.06 6.53
N PHE A 92 -0.52 24.25 5.22
CA PHE A 92 0.70 24.83 4.65
C PHE A 92 1.12 26.18 5.25
N LYS A 93 0.16 27.06 5.59
CA LYS A 93 0.43 28.40 6.17
C LYS A 93 0.27 28.44 7.70
N THR A 94 0.00 27.33 8.33
CA THR A 94 -0.20 27.27 9.78
C THR A 94 1.06 26.85 10.52
N LYS A 95 1.15 27.15 11.81
CA LYS A 95 2.23 26.63 12.68
C LYS A 95 2.24 25.12 12.72
N PHE A 96 1.10 24.47 12.46
CA PHE A 96 0.91 23.03 12.43
C PHE A 96 1.69 22.33 11.31
N TYR A 97 2.05 23.04 10.24
CA TYR A 97 2.84 22.50 9.12
C TYR A 97 4.17 21.87 9.59
N ASN A 98 4.83 22.50 10.54
CA ASN A 98 6.11 21.96 11.06
C ASN A 98 5.93 20.69 11.89
N TYR A 99 4.78 20.49 12.50
CA TYR A 99 4.46 19.32 13.30
C TYR A 99 3.89 18.16 12.49
N LEU A 100 3.40 18.39 11.26
CA LEU A 100 2.81 17.35 10.41
C LEU A 100 3.72 16.15 10.25
N LYS A 101 5.02 16.35 10.06
CA LYS A 101 5.97 15.22 9.94
C LYS A 101 6.00 14.34 11.17
N ILE A 102 6.02 14.96 12.36
CA ILE A 102 6.09 14.24 13.64
C ILE A 102 4.81 13.44 13.84
N ILE A 103 3.66 14.05 13.53
CA ILE A 103 2.35 13.44 13.71
C ILE A 103 2.12 12.28 12.71
N ILE A 104 2.62 12.42 11.48
CA ILE A 104 2.44 11.43 10.42
C ILE A 104 3.37 10.23 10.58
N SER A 105 4.57 10.40 11.15
CA SER A 105 5.58 9.35 11.27
C SER A 105 5.07 8.05 11.91
N PRO A 106 4.33 8.08 13.04
CA PRO A 106 3.78 6.85 13.63
C PRO A 106 2.79 6.14 12.71
N LEU A 107 1.95 6.89 11.97
CA LEU A 107 0.95 6.32 11.05
C LEU A 107 1.59 5.58 9.88
N ILE A 108 2.73 6.09 9.38
CA ILE A 108 3.48 5.44 8.31
C ILE A 108 4.18 4.17 8.81
N ALA A 109 4.72 4.20 10.04
CA ALA A 109 5.44 3.08 10.62
C ALA A 109 4.55 1.88 10.94
N LEU A 110 3.24 2.08 11.11
CA LEU A 110 2.32 0.98 11.41
C LEU A 110 2.18 0.02 10.21
N PRO A 111 2.15 -1.31 10.45
CA PRO A 111 1.78 -2.28 9.44
C PRO A 111 0.34 -2.05 8.94
N HIS A 112 0.07 -2.36 7.67
CA HIS A 112 -1.27 -2.22 7.06
C HIS A 112 -2.31 -3.06 7.79
N ILE A 113 -1.95 -4.28 8.19
CA ILE A 113 -2.83 -5.18 8.94
C ILE A 113 -3.26 -4.60 10.30
N THR A 114 -2.36 -3.90 10.99
CA THR A 114 -2.67 -3.26 12.28
C THR A 114 -3.71 -2.15 12.10
N MET A 115 -3.60 -1.37 11.02
CA MET A 115 -4.61 -0.37 10.68
C MET A 115 -5.96 -1.01 10.37
N ALA A 116 -5.98 -2.11 9.62
CA ALA A 116 -7.21 -2.84 9.31
C ALA A 116 -7.88 -3.38 10.57
N ILE A 117 -7.14 -3.99 11.47
CA ILE A 117 -7.65 -4.48 12.78
C ILE A 117 -8.24 -3.32 13.59
N GLY A 118 -7.53 -2.19 13.66
CA GLY A 118 -8.02 -0.99 14.35
C GLY A 118 -9.34 -0.47 13.76
N LEU A 119 -9.48 -0.49 12.45
CA LEU A 119 -10.72 -0.11 11.78
C LEU A 119 -11.87 -1.09 12.06
N ILE A 120 -11.61 -2.39 12.13
CA ILE A 120 -12.62 -3.38 12.53
C ILE A 120 -13.11 -3.05 13.95
N PHE A 121 -12.21 -2.86 14.90
CA PHE A 121 -12.57 -2.52 16.28
C PHE A 121 -13.27 -1.18 16.39
N LEU A 122 -13.06 -0.27 15.47
CA LEU A 122 -13.72 1.03 15.43
C LEU A 122 -15.11 0.96 14.80
N LEU A 123 -15.23 0.28 13.63
CA LEU A 123 -16.37 0.38 12.72
C LEU A 123 -17.33 -0.81 12.75
N SER A 124 -16.92 -1.95 13.32
CA SER A 124 -17.80 -3.14 13.40
C SER A 124 -19.09 -2.84 14.20
N PRO A 125 -20.13 -3.67 14.07
CA PRO A 125 -21.37 -3.54 14.84
C PRO A 125 -21.18 -3.56 16.35
N SER A 126 -20.09 -4.18 16.84
CA SER A 126 -19.66 -4.13 18.25
C SER A 126 -18.54 -3.13 18.49
N GLY A 127 -18.20 -2.29 17.49
CA GLY A 127 -17.06 -1.38 17.51
C GLY A 127 -17.28 -0.15 18.39
N LEU A 128 -16.19 0.59 18.63
CA LEU A 128 -16.16 1.73 19.52
C LEU A 128 -17.08 2.86 19.08
N LEU A 129 -17.23 3.08 17.75
CA LEU A 129 -18.14 4.11 17.26
C LEU A 129 -19.58 3.82 17.63
N LEU A 130 -20.05 2.58 17.45
CA LEU A 130 -21.42 2.26 17.82
C LEU A 130 -21.63 2.26 19.33
N ARG A 131 -20.64 1.82 20.11
CA ARG A 131 -20.67 1.91 21.59
C ARG A 131 -20.77 3.35 22.08
N SER A 132 -20.13 4.31 21.41
CA SER A 132 -20.16 5.72 21.82
C SER A 132 -21.56 6.35 21.76
N VAL A 133 -22.45 5.80 20.93
CA VAL A 133 -23.81 6.29 20.72
C VAL A 133 -24.90 5.32 21.24
N SER A 134 -24.50 4.17 21.79
CA SER A 134 -25.42 3.17 22.33
C SER A 134 -25.32 3.12 23.87
N PRO A 135 -26.43 2.84 24.58
CA PRO A 135 -27.80 2.66 24.06
C PRO A 135 -28.57 3.98 23.88
N TRP A 136 -28.01 5.12 24.37
CA TRP A 136 -28.73 6.38 24.59
C TRP A 136 -29.27 7.05 23.31
N LEU A 137 -28.60 6.89 22.14
CA LEU A 137 -29.06 7.43 20.86
C LEU A 137 -29.69 6.37 19.97
N THR A 138 -29.13 5.15 19.98
CA THR A 138 -29.53 4.07 19.05
C THR A 138 -30.54 3.12 19.65
N GLY A 139 -30.66 3.05 20.99
CA GLY A 139 -31.49 2.09 21.70
C GLY A 139 -30.98 0.64 21.66
N PHE A 140 -29.74 0.42 21.19
CA PHE A 140 -29.18 -0.93 21.09
C PHE A 140 -28.50 -1.35 22.40
N ASP A 141 -29.03 -2.41 23.04
CA ASP A 141 -28.38 -3.09 24.19
C ASP A 141 -27.47 -4.24 23.74
N ARG A 142 -27.58 -4.67 22.50
CA ARG A 142 -26.74 -5.70 21.85
C ARG A 142 -26.27 -5.21 20.49
N PRO A 143 -25.11 -5.70 20.00
CA PRO A 143 -24.66 -5.35 18.67
C PRO A 143 -25.74 -5.68 17.63
N PRO A 144 -26.12 -4.75 16.75
CA PRO A 144 -27.11 -5.01 15.72
C PRO A 144 -26.57 -6.00 14.67
N ASN A 145 -27.44 -6.83 14.13
CA ASN A 145 -27.15 -7.65 12.96
C ASN A 145 -27.14 -6.73 11.73
N SER A 146 -26.09 -5.93 11.58
CA SER A 146 -25.96 -5.04 10.43
C SER A 146 -25.16 -5.71 9.33
N TYR A 147 -25.64 -5.60 8.10
CA TYR A 147 -24.99 -6.07 6.90
C TYR A 147 -23.98 -5.03 6.35
N PHE A 148 -23.69 -3.96 7.13
CA PHE A 148 -22.81 -2.89 6.68
C PHE A 148 -21.33 -3.24 6.72
N PHE A 149 -20.93 -4.23 7.52
CA PHE A 149 -19.52 -4.60 7.67
C PHE A 149 -19.36 -6.13 7.74
N PRO A 150 -18.48 -6.73 6.87
CA PRO A 150 -17.89 -6.15 5.67
C PRO A 150 -18.94 -5.91 4.57
N ASP A 151 -18.74 -4.86 3.78
CA ASP A 151 -19.63 -4.49 2.70
C ASP A 151 -19.33 -5.26 1.40
N GLU A 152 -20.31 -5.39 0.50
CA GLU A 152 -20.19 -6.14 -0.76
C GLU A 152 -19.31 -5.42 -1.81
N TYR A 153 -19.17 -4.10 -1.71
CA TYR A 153 -18.48 -3.25 -2.70
C TYR A 153 -17.05 -2.89 -2.33
N GLY A 154 -16.59 -3.26 -1.12
CA GLY A 154 -15.26 -2.98 -0.64
C GLY A 154 -15.05 -1.53 -0.19
N PHE A 155 -16.10 -0.83 0.26
CA PHE A 155 -15.98 0.54 0.78
C PHE A 155 -15.10 0.62 2.03
N PHE A 156 -15.18 -0.38 2.91
CA PHE A 156 -14.31 -0.43 4.10
C PHE A 156 -12.85 -0.68 3.74
N LEU A 157 -12.59 -1.47 2.69
CA LEU A 157 -11.25 -1.63 2.15
C LEU A 157 -10.75 -0.31 1.55
N ILE A 158 -11.57 0.38 0.75
CA ILE A 158 -11.24 1.70 0.20
C ILE A 158 -10.92 2.68 1.33
N LEU A 159 -11.74 2.73 2.38
CA LEU A 159 -11.51 3.58 3.54
C LEU A 159 -10.17 3.25 4.22
N GLY A 160 -9.90 1.99 4.49
CA GLY A 160 -8.65 1.55 5.10
C GLY A 160 -7.42 1.95 4.28
N LEU A 161 -7.47 1.75 2.96
CA LEU A 161 -6.41 2.17 2.04
C LEU A 161 -6.23 3.70 2.04
N ILE A 162 -7.31 4.47 1.97
CA ILE A 162 -7.25 5.94 2.05
C ILE A 162 -6.56 6.39 3.33
N LEU A 163 -6.95 5.83 4.48
CA LEU A 163 -6.40 6.20 5.78
C LEU A 163 -4.90 5.90 5.89
N LYS A 164 -4.44 4.85 5.24
CA LYS A 164 -3.02 4.46 5.22
C LYS A 164 -2.21 5.27 4.21
N GLU A 165 -2.77 5.55 3.03
CA GLU A 165 -2.05 6.23 1.95
C GLU A 165 -1.98 7.76 2.13
N ILE A 166 -2.95 8.39 2.81
CA ILE A 166 -2.93 9.83 3.08
C ILE A 166 -1.64 10.27 3.79
N PRO A 167 -1.22 9.67 4.93
CA PRO A 167 0.01 10.05 5.62
C PRO A 167 1.25 9.93 4.73
N PHE A 168 1.35 8.87 3.94
CA PHE A 168 2.46 8.64 3.03
C PHE A 168 2.50 9.68 1.91
N LEU A 169 1.37 9.96 1.25
CA LEU A 169 1.28 10.98 0.21
C LEU A 169 1.57 12.39 0.74
N ILE A 170 1.16 12.70 1.98
CA ILE A 170 1.53 13.98 2.61
C ILE A 170 3.04 14.06 2.78
N LEU A 171 3.70 13.01 3.30
CA LEU A 171 5.15 13.02 3.53
C LEU A 171 5.93 13.26 2.24
N VAL A 172 5.59 12.53 1.18
CA VAL A 172 6.26 12.65 -0.12
C VAL A 172 5.98 14.02 -0.76
N SER A 173 4.75 14.51 -0.67
CA SER A 173 4.38 15.85 -1.16
C SER A 173 5.09 16.97 -0.39
N LEU A 174 5.27 16.82 0.94
CA LEU A 174 6.07 17.75 1.75
C LEU A 174 7.52 17.80 1.28
N SER A 175 8.10 16.69 0.90
CA SER A 175 9.47 16.63 0.35
C SER A 175 9.54 17.37 -0.99
N ALA A 176 8.57 17.15 -1.87
CA ALA A 176 8.47 17.84 -3.15
C ALA A 176 8.27 19.35 -3.00
N LEU A 177 7.50 19.80 -2.00
CA LEU A 177 7.24 21.23 -1.72
C LEU A 177 8.49 22.00 -1.28
N ARG A 178 9.49 21.34 -0.68
CA ARG A 178 10.74 21.99 -0.24
C ARG A 178 11.65 22.40 -1.38
N GLU A 179 11.48 21.82 -2.56
CA GLU A 179 12.35 22.06 -3.71
C GLU A 179 11.97 23.33 -4.50
N PHE A 180 10.84 23.98 -4.18
CA PHE A 180 10.42 25.22 -4.83
C PHE A 180 9.71 26.18 -3.88
N SER A 181 9.73 27.47 -4.24
CA SER A 181 9.13 28.55 -3.42
C SER A 181 7.62 28.62 -3.64
N SER A 182 6.86 27.78 -2.91
CA SER A 182 5.39 27.74 -3.01
C SER A 182 4.70 29.05 -2.62
N SER A 183 5.31 29.89 -1.75
CA SER A 183 4.79 31.22 -1.40
C SER A 183 4.63 32.12 -2.62
N LYS A 184 5.60 32.13 -3.54
CA LYS A 184 5.53 32.95 -4.78
C LYS A 184 4.33 32.55 -5.65
N PHE A 185 3.98 31.26 -5.69
CA PHE A 185 2.80 30.81 -6.44
C PHE A 185 1.49 31.28 -5.83
N PHE A 186 1.41 31.39 -4.49
CA PHE A 186 0.24 31.95 -3.84
C PHE A 186 0.11 33.47 -4.13
N ASP A 187 1.22 34.20 -4.20
CA ASP A 187 1.19 35.61 -4.54
C ASP A 187 0.78 35.85 -6.00
N MET A 188 1.26 34.99 -6.92
CA MET A 188 0.78 34.98 -8.31
C MET A 188 -0.73 34.65 -8.39
N GLY A 189 -1.20 33.67 -7.63
CA GLY A 189 -2.62 33.32 -7.58
C GLY A 189 -3.48 34.47 -7.09
N LYS A 190 -3.04 35.22 -6.06
CA LYS A 190 -3.72 36.41 -5.58
C LYS A 190 -3.77 37.50 -6.64
N SER A 191 -2.68 37.75 -7.37
CA SER A 191 -2.63 38.72 -8.46
C SER A 191 -3.61 38.38 -9.59
N LEU A 192 -3.86 37.07 -9.80
CA LEU A 192 -4.84 36.57 -10.75
C LEU A 192 -6.26 36.45 -10.17
N GLN A 193 -6.51 36.93 -8.96
CA GLN A 193 -7.78 36.84 -8.24
C GLN A 193 -8.27 35.42 -7.99
N HIS A 194 -7.36 34.41 -7.96
CA HIS A 194 -7.68 33.06 -7.63
C HIS A 194 -7.80 32.84 -6.12
N SER A 195 -8.74 31.96 -5.72
CA SER A 195 -8.79 31.47 -4.33
C SER A 195 -7.56 30.66 -3.98
N SER A 196 -7.26 30.48 -2.70
CA SER A 196 -6.15 29.63 -2.25
C SER A 196 -6.31 28.17 -2.74
N PHE A 197 -7.55 27.67 -2.81
CA PHE A 197 -7.87 26.34 -3.33
C PHE A 197 -7.54 26.22 -4.83
N SER A 198 -7.99 27.20 -5.64
CA SER A 198 -7.65 27.27 -7.08
C SER A 198 -6.17 27.35 -7.31
N THR A 199 -5.49 28.25 -6.58
CA THR A 199 -4.03 28.42 -6.69
C THR A 199 -3.30 27.11 -6.40
N TRP A 200 -3.74 26.36 -5.39
CA TRP A 200 -3.13 25.07 -5.06
C TRP A 200 -3.30 24.07 -6.20
N PHE A 201 -4.52 23.79 -6.62
CA PHE A 201 -4.79 22.73 -7.59
C PHE A 201 -4.39 23.10 -9.03
N ILE A 202 -4.35 24.39 -9.40
CA ILE A 202 -3.98 24.82 -10.75
C ILE A 202 -2.47 25.08 -10.88
N LEU A 203 -1.82 25.68 -9.87
CA LEU A 203 -0.42 26.09 -9.99
C LEU A 203 0.53 25.19 -9.20
N ILE A 204 0.22 24.84 -7.96
CA ILE A 204 1.14 24.15 -7.05
C ILE A 204 1.08 22.63 -7.25
N PHE A 205 -0.11 22.04 -7.23
CA PHE A 205 -0.30 20.60 -7.33
C PHE A 205 0.31 19.97 -8.60
N PRO A 206 0.21 20.56 -9.81
CA PRO A 206 0.86 19.98 -10.99
C PRO A 206 2.39 19.87 -10.87
N ILE A 207 3.03 20.78 -10.13
CA ILE A 207 4.48 20.76 -9.87
C ILE A 207 4.80 19.63 -8.88
N ILE A 208 4.03 19.53 -7.78
CA ILE A 208 4.15 18.45 -6.81
C ILE A 208 3.94 17.11 -7.52
N TYR A 209 2.83 16.99 -8.25
CA TYR A 209 2.43 15.75 -8.91
C TYR A 209 3.51 15.19 -9.84
N LYS A 210 4.17 16.06 -10.61
CA LYS A 210 5.27 15.66 -11.49
C LYS A 210 6.40 14.94 -10.72
N LYS A 211 6.64 15.34 -9.46
CA LYS A 211 7.69 14.77 -8.61
C LYS A 211 7.25 13.49 -7.90
N ILE A 212 5.98 13.43 -7.47
CA ILE A 212 5.43 12.27 -6.75
C ILE A 212 4.76 11.23 -7.68
N ARG A 213 4.76 11.46 -8.98
CA ARG A 213 4.06 10.62 -9.98
C ARG A 213 4.41 9.14 -9.87
N LEU A 214 5.69 8.82 -9.73
CA LEU A 214 6.15 7.44 -9.56
C LEU A 214 5.56 6.81 -8.29
N VAL A 215 5.50 7.56 -7.19
CA VAL A 215 4.91 7.11 -5.93
C VAL A 215 3.41 6.83 -6.10
N VAL A 216 2.69 7.68 -6.83
CA VAL A 216 1.27 7.44 -7.14
C VAL A 216 1.09 6.14 -7.93
N PHE A 217 1.96 5.84 -8.88
CA PHE A 217 1.94 4.58 -9.63
C PHE A 217 2.19 3.37 -8.73
N ILE A 218 3.13 3.48 -7.79
CA ILE A 218 3.40 2.43 -6.80
C ILE A 218 2.16 2.21 -5.91
N ILE A 219 1.50 3.27 -5.47
CA ILE A 219 0.27 3.17 -4.67
C ILE A 219 -0.84 2.47 -5.45
N ILE A 220 -1.04 2.77 -6.74
CA ILE A 220 -2.03 2.08 -7.59
C ILE A 220 -1.73 0.58 -7.64
N ALA A 221 -0.48 0.22 -7.90
CA ALA A 221 -0.06 -1.18 -7.97
C ALA A 221 -0.29 -1.89 -6.64
N PHE A 222 0.11 -1.27 -5.53
CA PHE A 222 -0.07 -1.79 -4.18
C PHE A 222 -1.55 -1.93 -3.81
N SER A 223 -2.34 -0.85 -3.92
CA SER A 223 -3.74 -0.81 -3.48
C SER A 223 -4.62 -1.80 -4.27
N SER A 224 -4.29 -2.08 -5.54
CA SER A 224 -5.02 -3.07 -6.36
C SER A 224 -4.62 -4.53 -6.06
N SER A 225 -3.50 -4.76 -5.39
CA SER A 225 -2.95 -6.10 -5.15
C SER A 225 -2.71 -6.43 -3.67
N VAL A 226 -3.11 -5.56 -2.76
CA VAL A 226 -2.95 -5.75 -1.32
C VAL A 226 -3.73 -6.98 -0.83
N VAL A 227 -3.09 -7.78 0.02
CA VAL A 227 -3.68 -9.01 0.58
C VAL A 227 -4.15 -8.78 2.02
N ASP A 228 -3.26 -8.30 2.88
CA ASP A 228 -3.44 -8.17 4.32
C ASP A 228 -4.67 -7.33 4.72
N MET A 229 -4.82 -6.13 4.17
CA MET A 229 -6.00 -5.32 4.41
C MET A 229 -7.26 -5.92 3.75
N SER A 230 -7.12 -6.52 2.57
CA SER A 230 -8.24 -7.11 1.86
C SER A 230 -8.82 -8.32 2.57
N LEU A 231 -7.99 -9.14 3.24
CA LEU A 231 -8.47 -10.26 4.06
C LEU A 231 -9.41 -9.84 5.18
N LEU A 232 -9.21 -8.65 5.72
CA LEU A 232 -9.93 -8.15 6.89
C LEU A 232 -11.09 -7.21 6.55
N LEU A 233 -10.92 -6.36 5.52
CA LEU A 233 -11.84 -5.26 5.23
C LEU A 233 -12.64 -5.47 3.94
N ALA A 234 -12.19 -6.33 3.03
CA ALA A 234 -12.90 -6.62 1.80
C ALA A 234 -14.04 -7.64 2.02
N PRO A 235 -15.01 -7.70 1.10
CA PRO A 235 -16.00 -8.78 1.11
C PRO A 235 -15.35 -10.16 1.02
N SER A 236 -15.95 -11.16 1.64
CA SER A 236 -15.45 -12.54 1.62
C SER A 236 -15.84 -13.29 0.35
N THR A 237 -17.00 -12.96 -0.25
CA THR A 237 -17.58 -13.69 -1.41
C THR A 237 -18.27 -12.74 -2.41
N PRO A 238 -17.62 -12.44 -3.53
CA PRO A 238 -16.24 -12.75 -3.87
C PRO A 238 -15.25 -11.80 -3.19
N SER A 239 -14.10 -12.32 -2.79
CA SER A 239 -12.99 -11.51 -2.28
C SER A 239 -12.24 -10.82 -3.41
N THR A 240 -11.29 -9.91 -3.07
CA THR A 240 -10.37 -9.31 -4.04
C THR A 240 -9.54 -10.39 -4.74
N LEU A 241 -9.03 -10.09 -5.94
CA LEU A 241 -8.25 -11.05 -6.71
C LEU A 241 -7.00 -11.55 -5.95
N SER A 242 -6.31 -10.66 -5.24
CA SER A 242 -5.13 -11.00 -4.43
C SER A 242 -5.44 -11.98 -3.29
N VAL A 243 -6.58 -11.80 -2.61
CA VAL A 243 -7.04 -12.75 -1.57
C VAL A 243 -7.45 -14.08 -2.21
N ARG A 244 -8.07 -14.05 -3.36
CA ARG A 244 -8.45 -15.24 -4.12
C ARG A 244 -7.23 -16.07 -4.53
N ILE A 245 -6.17 -15.39 -5.01
CA ILE A 245 -4.89 -16.02 -5.33
C ILE A 245 -4.32 -16.71 -4.08
N LEU A 246 -4.30 -16.02 -2.94
CA LEU A 246 -3.82 -16.61 -1.68
C LEU A 246 -4.63 -17.84 -1.26
N GLN A 247 -5.95 -17.78 -1.31
CA GLN A 247 -6.84 -18.90 -0.95
C GLN A 247 -6.60 -20.13 -1.82
N ILE A 248 -6.46 -19.93 -3.15
CA ILE A 248 -6.19 -21.02 -4.08
C ILE A 248 -4.78 -21.58 -3.86
N PHE A 249 -3.80 -20.69 -3.63
CA PHE A 249 -2.42 -21.08 -3.39
C PHE A 249 -2.26 -21.92 -2.11
N GLN A 250 -3.06 -21.69 -1.08
CA GLN A 250 -3.04 -22.40 0.19
C GLN A 250 -3.80 -23.74 0.14
N SER A 251 -4.49 -24.03 -0.96
CA SER A 251 -5.17 -25.34 -1.08
C SER A 251 -4.16 -26.47 -1.27
N SER A 252 -4.53 -27.66 -0.83
CA SER A 252 -3.66 -28.84 -0.87
C SER A 252 -3.57 -29.52 -2.25
N ASP A 253 -4.29 -29.02 -3.23
CA ASP A 253 -4.30 -29.57 -4.58
C ASP A 253 -3.11 -29.03 -5.40
N MET A 254 -2.37 -29.90 -6.07
CA MET A 254 -1.23 -29.51 -6.91
C MET A 254 -1.63 -28.59 -8.07
N ASP A 255 -2.79 -28.80 -8.69
CA ASP A 255 -3.25 -27.97 -9.79
C ASP A 255 -3.56 -26.54 -9.34
N SER A 256 -3.90 -26.34 -8.08
CA SER A 256 -4.12 -25.02 -7.48
C SER A 256 -2.90 -24.12 -7.55
N PHE A 257 -1.70 -24.69 -7.46
CA PHE A 257 -0.46 -23.94 -7.60
C PHE A 257 -0.35 -23.29 -9.00
N PHE A 258 -0.68 -24.03 -10.06
CA PHE A 258 -0.66 -23.53 -11.43
C PHE A 258 -1.77 -22.52 -11.67
N ILE A 259 -2.96 -22.74 -11.10
CA ILE A 259 -4.07 -21.80 -11.14
C ILE A 259 -3.71 -20.48 -10.43
N ALA A 260 -3.12 -20.56 -9.24
CA ALA A 260 -2.68 -19.38 -8.48
C ALA A 260 -1.58 -18.60 -9.24
N SER A 261 -0.64 -19.32 -9.87
CA SER A 261 0.40 -18.70 -10.71
C SER A 261 -0.20 -18.00 -11.93
N ASN A 262 -1.21 -18.59 -12.55
CA ASN A 262 -1.92 -17.99 -13.67
C ASN A 262 -2.69 -16.72 -13.25
N LEU A 263 -3.44 -16.78 -12.15
CA LEU A 263 -4.13 -15.61 -11.60
C LEU A 263 -3.15 -14.51 -11.18
N SER A 264 -1.95 -14.88 -10.73
CA SER A 264 -0.86 -13.95 -10.42
C SER A 264 -0.38 -13.19 -11.66
N LEU A 265 -0.28 -13.88 -12.80
CA LEU A 265 0.04 -13.25 -14.06
C LEU A 265 -1.09 -12.31 -14.52
N ILE A 266 -2.34 -12.72 -14.37
CA ILE A 266 -3.51 -11.86 -14.64
C ILE A 266 -3.50 -10.62 -13.74
N GLN A 267 -3.18 -10.76 -12.44
CA GLN A 267 -3.06 -9.64 -11.51
C GLN A 267 -1.99 -8.63 -11.98
N LEU A 268 -0.85 -9.10 -12.48
CA LEU A 268 0.18 -8.24 -13.05
C LEU A 268 -0.32 -7.47 -14.28
N PHE A 269 -1.03 -8.13 -15.20
CA PHE A 269 -1.64 -7.47 -16.34
C PHE A 269 -2.68 -6.43 -15.94
N ILE A 270 -3.48 -6.70 -14.90
CA ILE A 270 -4.42 -5.73 -14.35
C ILE A 270 -3.68 -4.47 -13.86
N ILE A 271 -2.58 -4.61 -13.13
CA ILE A 271 -1.78 -3.48 -12.68
C ILE A 271 -1.29 -2.65 -13.87
N ILE A 272 -0.75 -3.29 -14.90
CA ILE A 272 -0.29 -2.60 -16.12
C ILE A 272 -1.45 -1.83 -16.78
N ILE A 273 -2.61 -2.44 -16.89
CA ILE A 273 -3.81 -1.80 -17.44
C ILE A 273 -4.22 -0.59 -16.59
N LEU A 274 -4.21 -0.73 -15.25
CA LEU A 274 -4.54 0.36 -14.34
C LEU A 274 -3.57 1.55 -14.48
N LEU A 275 -2.29 1.28 -14.63
CA LEU A 275 -1.28 2.33 -14.87
C LEU A 275 -1.53 3.03 -16.22
N ILE A 276 -1.85 2.29 -17.28
CA ILE A 276 -2.19 2.86 -18.58
C ILE A 276 -3.45 3.73 -18.49
N VAL A 277 -4.48 3.24 -17.82
CA VAL A 277 -5.74 3.98 -17.56
C VAL A 277 -5.45 5.26 -16.78
N TRP A 278 -4.61 5.20 -15.75
CA TRP A 278 -4.23 6.37 -14.97
C TRP A 278 -3.45 7.39 -15.81
N ILE A 279 -2.49 6.95 -16.63
CA ILE A 279 -1.76 7.84 -17.58
C ILE A 279 -2.73 8.49 -18.56
N PHE A 280 -3.76 7.77 -19.00
CA PHE A 280 -4.79 8.32 -19.87
C PHE A 280 -5.61 9.41 -19.16
N PHE A 281 -6.02 9.19 -17.91
CA PHE A 281 -6.65 10.20 -17.07
C PHE A 281 -5.75 11.42 -16.86
N GLU A 282 -4.44 11.24 -16.62
CA GLU A 282 -3.50 12.36 -16.53
C GLU A 282 -3.49 13.24 -17.80
N LYS A 283 -3.56 12.61 -18.97
CA LYS A 283 -3.62 13.34 -20.26
C LYS A 283 -4.93 14.13 -20.38
N ILE A 284 -6.07 13.55 -20.01
CA ILE A 284 -7.37 14.23 -20.03
C ILE A 284 -7.36 15.42 -19.08
N ILE A 285 -6.82 15.25 -17.86
CA ILE A 285 -6.73 16.33 -16.87
C ILE A 285 -5.84 17.49 -17.36
N LYS A 286 -4.79 17.20 -18.13
CA LYS A 286 -3.95 18.23 -18.76
C LYS A 286 -4.64 18.97 -19.91
N LEU A 287 -5.70 18.40 -20.49
CA LEU A 287 -6.50 19.11 -21.49
C LEU A 287 -7.25 20.28 -20.81
N LYS A 288 -7.38 21.42 -21.54
CA LYS A 288 -7.97 22.69 -21.06
C LYS A 288 -9.32 22.56 -20.33
N PHE A 289 -10.02 21.44 -20.51
CA PHE A 289 -11.32 21.18 -19.92
C PHE A 289 -11.28 21.12 -18.38
N PHE A 290 -10.26 20.48 -17.78
CA PHE A 290 -10.13 20.41 -16.33
C PHE A 290 -9.73 21.74 -15.71
N TYR A 291 -8.92 22.52 -16.41
CA TYR A 291 -8.58 23.89 -16.03
C TYR A 291 -9.82 24.77 -15.93
N ILE A 292 -10.71 24.72 -16.94
CA ILE A 292 -11.98 25.46 -16.95
C ILE A 292 -12.93 24.98 -15.85
N PHE A 293 -12.98 23.65 -15.59
CA PHE A 293 -13.81 23.06 -14.56
C PHE A 293 -13.38 23.50 -13.15
N PHE A 294 -12.07 23.45 -12.86
CA PHE A 294 -11.55 23.92 -11.59
C PHE A 294 -11.72 25.43 -11.39
N ILE A 295 -11.56 26.25 -12.44
CA ILE A 295 -11.84 27.68 -12.35
C ILE A 295 -13.33 27.92 -12.04
N LYS A 296 -14.25 27.22 -12.69
CA LYS A 296 -15.69 27.38 -12.42
C LYS A 296 -16.09 26.89 -11.02
N ILE A 297 -15.59 25.75 -10.55
CA ILE A 297 -15.86 25.27 -9.19
C ILE A 297 -15.29 26.20 -8.13
N THR A 298 -14.16 26.81 -8.41
CA THR A 298 -13.48 27.70 -7.45
C THR A 298 -14.02 29.13 -7.46
N SER A 299 -14.72 29.54 -8.51
CA SER A 299 -15.54 30.74 -8.52
C SER A 299 -16.87 30.55 -7.76
N PHE A 300 -17.24 29.29 -7.44
CA PHE A 300 -18.35 29.00 -6.53
C PHE A 300 -18.01 29.58 -5.14
N LYS A 301 -18.70 30.64 -4.77
CA LYS A 301 -18.55 31.38 -3.50
C LYS A 301 -19.00 30.55 -2.27
N SER A 302 -19.21 29.23 -2.36
CA SER A 302 -19.62 28.46 -1.20
C SER A 302 -18.41 28.09 -0.34
N GLU A 303 -18.11 29.00 0.58
CA GLU A 303 -17.24 28.74 1.75
C GLU A 303 -17.64 27.42 2.44
N PHE A 304 -18.94 27.09 2.43
CA PHE A 304 -19.52 25.86 2.95
C PHE A 304 -18.90 24.62 2.32
N LEU A 305 -18.79 24.51 0.98
CA LEU A 305 -18.20 23.35 0.32
C LEU A 305 -16.73 23.14 0.70
N LYS A 306 -15.97 24.26 0.78
CA LYS A 306 -14.55 24.22 1.17
C LYS A 306 -14.39 23.71 2.61
N ILE A 307 -15.22 24.22 3.52
CA ILE A 307 -15.22 23.80 4.93
C ILE A 307 -15.61 22.33 5.04
N THR A 308 -16.63 21.88 4.32
CA THR A 308 -17.08 20.46 4.33
C THR A 308 -15.95 19.53 3.86
N ILE A 309 -15.28 19.85 2.75
CA ILE A 309 -14.16 19.04 2.25
C ILE A 309 -13.00 19.01 3.26
N LEU A 310 -12.70 20.15 3.89
CA LEU A 310 -11.69 20.23 4.93
C LEU A 310 -12.07 19.38 6.14
N CYS A 311 -13.28 19.55 6.67
CA CYS A 311 -13.77 18.77 7.81
C CYS A 311 -13.70 17.27 7.52
N PHE A 312 -14.13 16.85 6.33
CA PHE A 312 -14.05 15.44 5.93
C PHE A 312 -12.60 14.93 5.86
N SER A 313 -11.69 15.75 5.29
CA SER A 313 -10.25 15.41 5.22
C SER A 313 -9.63 15.27 6.62
N VAL A 314 -10.00 16.15 7.56
CA VAL A 314 -9.53 16.09 8.94
C VAL A 314 -10.13 14.90 9.67
N ILE A 315 -11.41 14.59 9.46
CA ILE A 315 -12.06 13.40 10.02
C ILE A 315 -11.34 12.13 9.56
N LEU A 316 -11.06 11.98 8.26
CA LEU A 316 -10.29 10.84 7.76
C LEU A 316 -8.92 10.72 8.44
N PHE A 317 -8.22 11.83 8.61
CA PHE A 317 -6.93 11.83 9.28
C PHE A 317 -7.04 11.42 10.76
N LEU A 318 -8.06 11.90 11.47
CA LEU A 318 -8.32 11.54 12.87
C LEU A 318 -8.74 10.07 13.01
N LEU A 319 -9.50 9.52 12.07
CA LEU A 319 -9.90 8.10 12.07
C LEU A 319 -8.68 7.17 12.07
N SER A 320 -7.59 7.56 11.41
CA SER A 320 -6.34 6.78 11.43
C SER A 320 -5.79 6.64 12.86
N PHE A 321 -5.82 7.68 13.66
CA PHE A 321 -5.39 7.65 15.07
C PHE A 321 -6.38 6.90 15.96
N MET A 322 -7.68 7.07 15.72
CA MET A 322 -8.72 6.36 16.47
C MET A 322 -8.59 4.84 16.28
N GLY A 323 -8.26 4.38 15.06
CA GLY A 323 -7.99 2.96 14.81
C GLY A 323 -6.86 2.41 15.68
N ILE A 324 -5.76 3.17 15.85
CA ILE A 324 -4.65 2.77 16.74
C ILE A 324 -5.11 2.69 18.18
N ILE A 325 -5.81 3.72 18.66
CA ILE A 325 -6.31 3.78 20.04
C ILE A 325 -7.24 2.58 20.30
N CYS A 326 -8.13 2.27 19.36
CA CYS A 326 -9.01 1.11 19.47
C CYS A 326 -8.23 -0.20 19.54
N SER A 327 -7.21 -0.39 18.71
CA SER A 327 -6.38 -1.60 18.77
C SER A 327 -5.69 -1.76 20.10
N ILE A 328 -5.18 -0.69 20.68
CA ILE A 328 -4.53 -0.69 22.02
C ILE A 328 -5.55 -1.03 23.09
N LEU A 329 -6.71 -0.36 23.12
CA LEU A 329 -7.75 -0.61 24.10
C LEU A 329 -8.24 -2.05 24.07
N TRP A 330 -8.46 -2.61 22.86
CA TRP A 330 -8.86 -4.01 22.71
C TRP A 330 -7.78 -4.99 23.16
N GLY A 331 -6.51 -4.66 22.91
CA GLY A 331 -5.38 -5.48 23.34
C GLY A 331 -5.28 -5.62 24.87
N PHE A 332 -5.65 -4.58 25.62
CA PHE A 332 -5.64 -4.59 27.10
C PHE A 332 -6.97 -5.02 27.73
N SER A 333 -8.05 -5.15 26.93
CA SER A 333 -9.34 -5.54 27.48
C SER A 333 -9.42 -7.05 27.69
N GLU A 334 -9.88 -7.46 28.87
CA GLU A 334 -10.22 -8.86 29.16
C GLU A 334 -11.70 -9.11 28.87
N ASN A 335 -12.58 -8.34 29.51
CA ASN A 335 -14.02 -8.40 29.31
C ASN A 335 -14.55 -7.04 28.84
N TRP A 336 -15.11 -7.01 27.65
CA TRP A 336 -15.67 -5.77 27.11
C TRP A 336 -17.05 -6.03 26.48
N TYR A 337 -18.06 -5.99 27.33
CA TYR A 337 -19.43 -6.24 26.90
C TYR A 337 -20.04 -4.99 26.24
N PHE A 338 -20.78 -5.21 25.17
CA PHE A 338 -21.61 -4.17 24.55
C PHE A 338 -22.81 -3.89 25.47
N PRO A 339 -23.26 -2.64 25.65
CA PRO A 339 -22.84 -1.41 24.92
C PRO A 339 -21.78 -0.57 25.65
N ASN A 340 -21.10 -1.09 26.66
CA ASN A 340 -20.16 -0.30 27.45
C ASN A 340 -19.09 0.38 26.58
N PHE A 341 -18.91 1.69 26.76
CA PHE A 341 -17.92 2.46 26.00
C PHE A 341 -16.48 2.13 26.43
N PHE A 342 -16.23 1.89 27.70
CA PHE A 342 -14.94 1.44 28.22
C PHE A 342 -14.98 -0.04 28.58
N PRO A 343 -13.83 -0.76 28.47
CA PRO A 343 -13.75 -2.14 28.94
C PRO A 343 -14.01 -2.22 30.44
N ASN A 344 -14.64 -3.31 30.89
CA ASN A 344 -14.95 -3.53 32.29
C ASN A 344 -13.68 -3.79 33.08
N ASP A 345 -12.76 -4.58 32.48
CA ASP A 345 -11.51 -4.97 33.10
C ASP A 345 -10.36 -4.77 32.11
N LEU A 346 -9.28 -4.16 32.57
CA LEU A 346 -8.02 -4.02 31.85
C LEU A 346 -7.01 -4.99 32.45
N ASN A 347 -6.45 -5.87 31.60
CA ASN A 347 -5.49 -6.87 32.07
C ASN A 347 -4.30 -6.95 31.10
N ILE A 348 -3.11 -7.17 31.63
CA ILE A 348 -1.89 -7.39 30.89
C ILE A 348 -1.60 -8.88 30.65
N ASP A 349 -2.36 -9.79 31.31
CA ASP A 349 -2.10 -11.23 31.27
C ASP A 349 -2.15 -11.82 29.86
N ASN A 350 -3.01 -11.26 29.00
CA ASN A 350 -3.07 -11.66 27.59
C ASN A 350 -1.73 -11.41 26.86
N PHE A 351 -1.07 -10.29 27.15
CA PHE A 351 0.26 -9.99 26.58
C PHE A 351 1.34 -10.88 27.18
N LEU A 352 1.29 -11.12 28.49
CA LEU A 352 2.26 -11.99 29.17
C LEU A 352 2.13 -13.44 28.70
N SER A 353 0.93 -13.96 28.61
CA SER A 353 0.68 -15.32 28.11
C SER A 353 1.12 -15.48 26.65
N PHE A 354 0.79 -14.51 25.80
CA PHE A 354 1.27 -14.49 24.40
C PHE A 354 2.79 -14.45 24.32
N TYR A 355 3.45 -13.60 25.13
CA TYR A 355 4.90 -13.51 25.17
C TYR A 355 5.55 -14.84 25.57
N TYR A 356 5.07 -15.47 26.63
CA TYR A 356 5.65 -16.75 27.10
C TYR A 356 5.45 -17.89 26.09
N GLN A 357 4.29 -17.95 25.45
CA GLN A 357 3.98 -18.97 24.42
C GLN A 357 4.75 -18.77 23.13
N ASN A 358 5.01 -17.52 22.73
CA ASN A 358 5.55 -17.17 21.41
C ASN A 358 6.93 -16.50 21.45
N LYS A 359 7.69 -16.67 22.54
CA LYS A 359 8.98 -16.00 22.75
C LYS A 359 9.95 -16.17 21.56
N SER A 360 10.06 -17.38 21.02
CA SER A 360 10.94 -17.67 19.86
C SER A 360 10.49 -16.95 18.59
N LEU A 361 9.17 -16.92 18.33
CA LEU A 361 8.60 -16.21 17.19
C LEU A 361 8.82 -14.70 17.31
N ILE A 362 8.64 -14.14 18.50
CA ILE A 362 8.88 -12.70 18.75
C ILE A 362 10.35 -12.36 18.50
N LEU A 363 11.29 -13.16 19.01
CA LEU A 363 12.72 -12.94 18.81
C LEU A 363 13.10 -13.01 17.33
N ILE A 364 12.59 -14.00 16.59
CA ILE A 364 12.82 -14.13 15.15
C ILE A 364 12.24 -12.93 14.40
N SER A 365 11.01 -12.52 14.75
CA SER A 365 10.33 -11.38 14.13
C SER A 365 11.02 -10.02 14.37
N ILE A 366 11.84 -9.91 15.42
CA ILE A 366 12.66 -8.72 15.67
C ILE A 366 14.01 -8.85 14.98
N PHE A 367 14.65 -10.03 15.09
CA PHE A 367 16.01 -10.23 14.62
C PHE A 367 16.12 -10.18 13.09
N ILE A 368 15.21 -10.87 12.36
CA ILE A 368 15.26 -10.91 10.90
C ILE A 368 15.10 -9.52 10.27
N PRO A 369 14.05 -8.71 10.58
CA PRO A 369 13.92 -7.36 10.02
C PRO A 369 15.09 -6.43 10.40
N LEU A 370 15.63 -6.58 11.61
CA LEU A 370 16.80 -5.78 12.04
C LEU A 370 18.03 -6.10 11.19
N MET A 371 18.33 -7.38 10.99
CA MET A 371 19.44 -7.81 10.12
C MET A 371 19.22 -7.38 8.67
N VAL A 372 18.02 -7.55 8.14
CA VAL A 372 17.66 -7.14 6.78
C VAL A 372 17.79 -5.63 6.61
N SER A 373 17.32 -4.83 7.56
CA SER A 373 17.41 -3.36 7.48
C SER A 373 18.87 -2.87 7.52
N LEU A 374 19.71 -3.47 8.36
CA LEU A 374 21.14 -3.15 8.40
C LEU A 374 21.85 -3.51 7.09
N LEU A 375 21.54 -4.68 6.53
CA LEU A 375 22.12 -5.12 5.26
C LEU A 375 21.66 -4.22 4.10
N SER A 376 20.35 -3.91 4.01
CA SER A 376 19.82 -3.07 2.93
C SER A 376 20.35 -1.63 2.99
N ILE A 377 20.47 -1.04 4.19
CA ILE A 377 21.10 0.28 4.37
C ILE A 377 22.56 0.25 3.93
N SER A 378 23.33 -0.76 4.35
CA SER A 378 24.74 -0.92 3.99
C SER A 378 24.92 -1.06 2.48
N LEU A 379 24.10 -1.90 1.84
CA LEU A 379 24.13 -2.09 0.38
C LEU A 379 23.73 -0.81 -0.36
N THR A 380 22.73 -0.07 0.13
CA THR A 380 22.27 1.18 -0.48
C THR A 380 23.36 2.26 -0.40
N ILE A 381 24.00 2.44 0.76
CA ILE A 381 25.11 3.40 0.93
C ILE A 381 26.24 3.02 -0.01
N LEU A 382 26.66 1.76 -0.01
CA LEU A 382 27.72 1.27 -0.89
C LEU A 382 27.39 1.50 -2.37
N TRP A 383 26.15 1.24 -2.78
CA TRP A 383 25.66 1.48 -4.14
C TRP A 383 25.77 2.94 -4.55
N VAL A 384 25.27 3.86 -3.72
CA VAL A 384 25.29 5.30 -4.00
C VAL A 384 26.71 5.83 -4.09
N GLU A 385 27.59 5.47 -3.14
CA GLU A 385 28.99 5.88 -3.12
C GLU A 385 29.76 5.36 -4.35
N LEU A 386 29.51 4.11 -4.75
CA LEU A 386 30.16 3.53 -5.93
C LEU A 386 29.70 4.20 -7.24
N LEU A 387 28.42 4.56 -7.36
CA LEU A 387 27.90 5.29 -8.51
C LEU A 387 28.54 6.67 -8.61
N ASP A 388 28.64 7.40 -7.50
CA ASP A 388 29.27 8.71 -7.44
C ASP A 388 30.78 8.63 -7.76
N TYR A 389 31.50 7.64 -7.21
CA TYR A 389 32.93 7.40 -7.49
C TYR A 389 33.20 7.10 -8.97
N LEU A 390 32.33 6.35 -9.63
CA LEU A 390 32.49 5.99 -11.04
C LEU A 390 31.91 7.03 -12.00
N ASN A 391 31.31 8.13 -11.50
CA ASN A 391 30.61 9.15 -12.28
C ASN A 391 29.50 8.57 -13.18
N ILE A 392 28.81 7.54 -12.72
CA ILE A 392 27.69 6.93 -13.44
C ILE A 392 26.42 7.71 -13.16
N THR A 393 25.70 8.10 -14.23
CA THR A 393 24.44 8.83 -14.09
C THR A 393 23.37 7.96 -13.41
N LYS A 394 22.82 8.45 -12.30
CA LYS A 394 21.85 7.72 -11.44
C LYS A 394 20.60 7.26 -12.20
N THR A 395 20.17 8.02 -13.20
CA THR A 395 18.92 7.82 -13.93
C THR A 395 18.80 6.49 -14.70
N GLN A 396 19.91 5.87 -15.08
CA GLN A 396 19.90 4.63 -15.87
C GLN A 396 19.58 3.39 -15.01
N PHE A 397 19.86 3.44 -13.71
CA PHE A 397 19.69 2.30 -12.80
C PHE A 397 18.49 2.43 -11.84
N GLU A 398 17.89 3.62 -11.74
CA GLU A 398 16.74 3.87 -10.85
C GLU A 398 15.56 2.94 -11.16
N TRP A 399 15.30 2.62 -12.44
CA TRP A 399 14.21 1.74 -12.84
C TRP A 399 14.32 0.32 -12.27
N ILE A 400 15.54 -0.19 -12.10
CA ILE A 400 15.78 -1.52 -11.55
C ILE A 400 15.32 -1.58 -10.10
N ILE A 401 15.61 -0.53 -9.32
CA ILE A 401 15.25 -0.44 -7.91
C ILE A 401 13.72 -0.34 -7.70
N PHE A 402 13.02 0.32 -8.63
CA PHE A 402 11.57 0.49 -8.51
C PHE A 402 10.75 -0.68 -9.10
N THR A 403 11.35 -1.54 -9.91
CA THR A 403 10.64 -2.67 -10.56
C THR A 403 9.93 -3.60 -9.57
N PRO A 404 10.54 -4.00 -8.41
CA PRO A 404 9.86 -4.88 -7.45
C PRO A 404 8.56 -4.31 -6.90
N LEU A 405 8.46 -2.98 -6.78
CA LEU A 405 7.30 -2.31 -6.22
C LEU A 405 6.04 -2.39 -7.12
N PHE A 406 6.21 -2.78 -8.38
CA PHE A 406 5.10 -2.99 -9.32
C PHE A 406 4.65 -4.45 -9.42
N ILE A 407 5.43 -5.38 -8.88
CA ILE A 407 5.06 -6.79 -8.87
C ILE A 407 4.10 -7.03 -7.69
N PRO A 408 2.94 -7.67 -7.91
CA PRO A 408 2.03 -8.00 -6.82
C PRO A 408 2.71 -8.83 -5.75
N GLN A 409 2.54 -8.47 -4.48
CA GLN A 409 3.23 -9.15 -3.35
C GLN A 409 2.98 -10.65 -3.34
N ILE A 410 1.72 -11.07 -3.51
CA ILE A 410 1.39 -12.51 -3.52
C ILE A 410 2.00 -13.24 -4.71
N SER A 411 2.04 -12.60 -5.88
CA SER A 411 2.65 -13.17 -7.09
C SER A 411 4.16 -13.40 -6.89
N PHE A 412 4.82 -12.44 -6.25
CA PHE A 412 6.24 -12.55 -5.94
C PHE A 412 6.52 -13.69 -4.95
N LEU A 413 5.69 -13.85 -3.92
CA LEU A 413 5.81 -14.96 -2.95
C LEU A 413 5.63 -16.31 -3.61
N ILE A 414 4.63 -16.47 -4.49
CA ILE A 414 4.43 -17.71 -5.27
C ILE A 414 5.65 -17.99 -6.14
N GLY A 415 6.19 -16.96 -6.78
CA GLY A 415 7.37 -17.07 -7.62
C GLY A 415 8.62 -17.55 -6.85
N ILE A 416 8.87 -16.98 -5.68
CA ILE A 416 9.98 -17.41 -4.82
C ILE A 416 9.79 -18.85 -4.35
N GLN A 417 8.55 -19.23 -3.99
CA GLN A 417 8.28 -20.62 -3.59
C GLN A 417 8.50 -21.62 -4.75
N SER A 418 8.10 -21.27 -5.97
CA SER A 418 8.43 -22.07 -7.17
C SER A 418 9.92 -22.29 -7.32
N PHE A 419 10.69 -21.23 -7.13
CA PHE A 419 12.14 -21.27 -7.20
C PHE A 419 12.74 -22.18 -6.12
N MET A 420 12.22 -22.10 -4.88
CA MET A 420 12.65 -22.99 -3.79
C MET A 420 12.39 -24.45 -4.11
N ILE A 421 11.21 -24.75 -4.67
CA ILE A 421 10.85 -26.12 -5.11
C ILE A 421 11.79 -26.57 -6.22
N PHE A 422 12.08 -25.69 -7.19
CA PHE A 422 12.97 -26.01 -8.32
C PHE A 422 14.39 -26.39 -7.89
N PHE A 423 14.95 -25.69 -6.89
CA PHE A 423 16.29 -25.93 -6.38
C PHE A 423 16.35 -26.85 -5.14
N ASN A 424 15.22 -27.43 -4.72
CA ASN A 424 15.12 -28.28 -3.53
C ASN A 424 15.70 -27.66 -2.25
N PHE A 425 15.46 -26.35 -2.05
CA PHE A 425 15.87 -25.69 -0.83
C PHE A 425 15.04 -26.17 0.37
N SER A 426 15.71 -26.77 1.36
CA SER A 426 15.06 -27.29 2.57
C SER A 426 14.87 -26.26 3.69
N SER A 427 15.59 -25.12 3.65
CA SER A 427 15.53 -24.10 4.70
C SER A 427 14.81 -22.84 4.22
N PHE A 428 13.81 -22.38 5.00
CA PHE A 428 13.03 -21.18 4.71
C PHE A 428 13.75 -19.86 5.07
N LEU A 429 14.75 -19.90 5.94
CA LEU A 429 15.38 -18.67 6.48
C LEU A 429 16.15 -17.87 5.43
N ILE A 430 16.95 -18.53 4.60
CA ILE A 430 17.75 -17.86 3.58
C ILE A 430 16.87 -17.17 2.53
N PRO A 431 15.88 -17.86 1.91
CA PRO A 431 14.95 -17.20 1.00
C PRO A 431 14.12 -16.08 1.65
N LEU A 432 13.72 -16.23 2.92
CA LEU A 432 13.00 -15.19 3.65
C LEU A 432 13.82 -13.90 3.78
N ILE A 433 15.12 -14.02 4.15
CA ILE A 433 16.02 -12.87 4.23
C ILE A 433 16.20 -12.25 2.84
N PHE A 434 16.37 -13.06 1.80
CA PHE A 434 16.46 -12.58 0.42
C PHE A 434 15.21 -11.83 -0.01
N VAL A 435 14.02 -12.35 0.27
CA VAL A 435 12.73 -11.69 -0.07
C VAL A 435 12.56 -10.36 0.65
N GLN A 436 13.01 -10.27 1.90
CA GLN A 436 12.88 -9.05 2.70
C GLN A 436 13.94 -7.98 2.39
N LEU A 437 15.04 -8.34 1.71
CA LEU A 437 16.06 -7.39 1.27
C LEU A 437 15.58 -6.50 0.10
N PHE A 438 14.55 -6.91 -0.59
CA PHE A 438 13.96 -6.25 -1.76
C PHE A 438 12.54 -5.78 -1.52
#